data_af9bc8f27f26050a69a9438a896046ed
#
_entry.id   af9bc8f27f26050a69a9438a896046ed
#
_cell.length_a   1.000
_cell.length_b   1.000
_cell.length_c   1.000
_cell.angle_alpha   90.00
_cell.angle_beta   90.00
_cell.angle_gamma   90.00
#
_symmetry.space_group_name_H-M   'P 1'
#
loop_
_entity.id
_entity.type
_entity.pdbx_description
1 polymer ?
#
loop_
_entity_poly.entity_id
_entity_poly.type
_entity_poly.pdbx_seq_one_letter_code
_entity_poly.pdbx_strand_id
1 'polypeptide(L)'
;SIRRQRQMCIRDRLNTNENPYPPSPKVAEALQKFELDSLRLYPDPASTDLVNALAERYHVQADQVYTGVGSDDVLAIAFLTFFNSGKPILFPDITYSFYDVWAELFQIPYERPALDDAFALRLEDYQCENGGIVIANPNAPTGIRQSEEFLRAVIEANPNVVVIIDEAYADFSGYTALPLVDEYENVVVVQTFSKSRSMAGMRIGHAIGNTKLIKAMNDVRYSFNSYPMTRLSVALGVAALSDQDYFEETTAKIVATRERTKQALTELGFTFGDSMTNFIFATHKTVPATHLFLSLIHIS
;
A
#
# COMPACT_ATOMS: atom_id res chain seq x y z
N SER A 1 -11.87 16.55 -10.78
CA SER A 1 -11.05 17.73 -10.48
C SER A 1 -11.12 18.02 -8.98
N ILE A 2 -10.04 18.49 -8.41
CA ILE A 2 -9.84 18.86 -6.99
C ILE A 2 -10.96 19.76 -6.43
N ARG A 3 -11.60 20.56 -7.26
CA ARG A 3 -12.73 21.43 -6.85
C ARG A 3 -14.01 20.67 -6.50
N ARG A 4 -14.29 19.51 -7.13
CA ARG A 4 -15.47 18.68 -6.80
C ARG A 4 -15.29 17.89 -5.51
N GLN A 5 -14.06 17.52 -5.14
CA GLN A 5 -13.77 16.83 -3.88
C GLN A 5 -13.96 17.72 -2.63
N ARG A 6 -13.91 19.07 -2.77
CA ARG A 6 -14.08 19.98 -1.64
C ARG A 6 -15.52 20.12 -1.12
N GLN A 7 -16.51 19.64 -1.84
CA GLN A 7 -17.93 19.76 -1.45
C GLN A 7 -18.51 18.47 -0.81
N MET A 8 -17.76 17.37 -0.78
CA MET A 8 -18.19 16.17 -0.06
C MET A 8 -17.89 16.32 1.42
N CYS A 9 -18.88 16.12 2.27
CA CYS A 9 -18.68 16.01 3.72
C CYS A 9 -17.61 14.96 4.02
N ILE A 10 -16.66 15.31 4.88
CA ILE A 10 -15.51 14.43 5.25
C ILE A 10 -15.99 13.07 5.81
N ARG A 11 -17.23 12.98 6.31
CA ARG A 11 -17.80 11.77 6.90
C ARG A 11 -18.27 10.70 5.90
N ASP A 12 -18.42 11.05 4.62
CA ASP A 12 -19.10 10.17 3.65
C ASP A 12 -18.24 9.88 2.40
N ARG A 13 -16.91 9.88 2.54
CA ARG A 13 -16.00 9.53 1.46
C ARG A 13 -15.89 8.02 1.31
N LEU A 14 -16.58 7.46 0.32
CA LEU A 14 -16.51 6.02 0.01
C LEU A 14 -15.34 5.64 -0.93
N ASN A 15 -14.60 6.62 -1.46
CA ASN A 15 -13.60 6.41 -2.50
C ASN A 15 -12.13 6.50 -2.02
N THR A 16 -11.90 6.78 -0.74
CA THR A 16 -10.55 6.89 -0.16
C THR A 16 -10.14 5.64 0.62
N ASN A 17 -11.07 4.67 0.77
CA ASN A 17 -10.85 3.41 1.47
C ASN A 17 -10.31 3.62 2.90
N GLU A 18 -10.81 4.65 3.58
CA GLU A 18 -10.47 4.95 4.96
C GLU A 18 -11.03 3.87 5.90
N ASN A 19 -10.32 3.62 7.00
CA ASN A 19 -10.75 2.66 8.00
C ASN A 19 -11.90 3.28 8.83
N PRO A 20 -13.03 2.57 9.04
CA PRO A 20 -14.14 3.07 9.84
C PRO A 20 -13.88 3.07 11.36
N TYR A 21 -12.85 2.36 11.81
CA TYR A 21 -12.46 2.32 13.21
C TYR A 21 -11.38 3.38 13.50
N PRO A 22 -11.36 3.95 14.73
CA PRO A 22 -10.28 4.88 15.12
C PRO A 22 -8.93 4.16 15.21
N PRO A 23 -7.82 4.90 15.31
CA PRO A 23 -6.54 4.33 15.71
C PRO A 23 -6.64 3.61 17.07
N SER A 24 -5.70 2.71 17.34
CA SER A 24 -5.61 1.97 18.60
C SER A 24 -5.63 2.88 19.82
N PRO A 25 -6.25 2.46 20.94
CA PRO A 25 -6.19 3.19 22.21
C PRO A 25 -4.77 3.55 22.65
N LYS A 26 -3.77 2.70 22.39
CA LYS A 26 -2.37 3.02 22.68
C LYS A 26 -1.82 4.22 21.89
N VAL A 27 -2.36 4.46 20.70
CA VAL A 27 -2.02 5.67 19.91
C VAL A 27 -2.55 6.93 20.61
N ALA A 28 -3.79 6.87 21.15
CA ALA A 28 -4.36 7.98 21.92
C ALA A 28 -3.56 8.26 23.20
N GLU A 29 -3.14 7.21 23.91
CA GLU A 29 -2.28 7.34 25.10
C GLU A 29 -0.91 7.95 24.76
N ALA A 30 -0.28 7.49 23.68
CA ALA A 30 1.00 8.03 23.22
C ALA A 30 0.89 9.52 22.84
N LEU A 31 -0.22 9.90 22.18
CA LEU A 31 -0.48 11.30 21.85
C LEU A 31 -0.64 12.17 23.09
N GLN A 32 -1.34 11.68 24.14
CA GLN A 32 -1.50 12.43 25.40
C GLN A 32 -0.17 12.60 26.15
N LYS A 33 0.75 11.65 26.03
CA LYS A 33 2.06 11.67 26.67
C LYS A 33 3.14 12.38 25.82
N PHE A 34 2.78 12.81 24.60
CA PHE A 34 3.73 13.42 23.68
C PHE A 34 4.17 14.80 24.19
N GLU A 35 5.48 14.99 24.31
CA GLU A 35 6.08 16.23 24.77
C GLU A 35 6.09 17.28 23.64
N LEU A 36 5.16 18.23 23.68
CA LEU A 36 5.01 19.27 22.64
C LEU A 36 6.29 20.11 22.46
N ASP A 37 7.05 20.36 23.53
CA ASP A 37 8.32 21.09 23.45
C ASP A 37 9.36 20.41 22.54
N SER A 38 9.25 19.08 22.38
CA SER A 38 10.11 18.31 21.47
C SER A 38 9.93 18.67 19.99
N LEU A 39 8.79 19.27 19.60
CA LEU A 39 8.51 19.69 18.22
C LEU A 39 9.46 20.77 17.68
N ARG A 40 10.14 21.52 18.54
CA ARG A 40 11.18 22.49 18.16
C ARG A 40 12.48 21.82 17.65
N LEU A 41 12.62 20.52 17.84
CA LEU A 41 13.83 19.77 17.45
C LEU A 41 13.56 18.96 16.17
N TYR A 42 14.57 18.84 15.33
CA TYR A 42 14.51 17.91 14.19
C TYR A 42 14.27 16.47 14.68
N PRO A 43 13.53 15.66 13.90
CA PRO A 43 13.38 14.23 14.19
C PRO A 43 14.71 13.47 13.97
N ASP A 44 14.74 12.21 14.43
CA ASP A 44 15.78 11.29 14.02
C ASP A 44 15.67 10.99 12.51
N PRO A 45 16.72 11.27 11.72
CA PRO A 45 16.68 11.06 10.28
C PRO A 45 16.50 9.59 9.87
N ALA A 46 16.91 8.65 10.72
CA ALA A 46 16.74 7.22 10.50
C ALA A 46 15.40 6.67 10.99
N SER A 47 14.61 7.47 11.75
CA SER A 47 13.38 7.00 12.41
C SER A 47 13.60 5.70 13.21
N THR A 48 14.71 5.61 13.93
CA THR A 48 15.26 4.40 14.55
C THR A 48 14.21 3.64 15.37
N ASP A 49 13.42 4.34 16.19
CA ASP A 49 12.42 3.68 17.03
C ASP A 49 11.33 2.99 16.19
N LEU A 50 10.89 3.62 15.11
CA LEU A 50 9.89 3.02 14.21
C LEU A 50 10.48 1.88 13.39
N VAL A 51 11.70 2.03 12.89
CA VAL A 51 12.43 0.97 12.18
C VAL A 51 12.61 -0.25 13.06
N ASN A 52 13.04 -0.09 14.31
CA ASN A 52 13.20 -1.19 15.25
C ASN A 52 11.87 -1.87 15.59
N ALA A 53 10.80 -1.10 15.80
CA ALA A 53 9.47 -1.65 16.06
C ALA A 53 8.90 -2.43 14.86
N LEU A 54 9.17 -1.99 13.63
CA LEU A 54 8.82 -2.71 12.41
C LEU A 54 9.66 -3.98 12.25
N ALA A 55 10.96 -3.90 12.50
CA ALA A 55 11.87 -5.05 12.43
C ALA A 55 11.44 -6.14 13.42
N GLU A 56 11.12 -5.77 14.66
CA GLU A 56 10.58 -6.69 15.67
C GLU A 56 9.25 -7.29 15.24
N ARG A 57 8.32 -6.47 14.75
CA ARG A 57 6.97 -6.90 14.32
C ARG A 57 7.00 -7.91 13.18
N TYR A 58 7.90 -7.74 12.23
CA TYR A 58 7.99 -8.57 11.02
C TYR A 58 9.14 -9.60 11.07
N HIS A 59 9.88 -9.67 12.18
CA HIS A 59 10.98 -10.61 12.41
C HIS A 59 12.10 -10.48 11.36
N VAL A 60 12.43 -9.25 10.97
CA VAL A 60 13.51 -8.91 10.04
C VAL A 60 14.59 -8.07 10.73
N GLN A 61 15.72 -7.85 10.06
CA GLN A 61 16.75 -6.95 10.58
C GLN A 61 16.39 -5.48 10.35
N ALA A 62 16.86 -4.58 11.21
CA ALA A 62 16.58 -3.15 11.10
C ALA A 62 17.07 -2.54 9.77
N ASP A 63 18.16 -3.04 9.21
CA ASP A 63 18.72 -2.61 7.92
C ASP A 63 17.98 -3.18 6.69
N GLN A 64 16.97 -4.03 6.91
CA GLN A 64 16.00 -4.47 5.91
C GLN A 64 14.74 -3.59 5.87
N VAL A 65 14.62 -2.58 6.75
CA VAL A 65 13.43 -1.74 6.88
C VAL A 65 13.71 -0.31 6.42
N TYR A 66 12.88 0.19 5.53
CA TYR A 66 12.82 1.60 5.11
C TYR A 66 11.51 2.23 5.59
N THR A 67 11.54 3.49 6.02
CA THR A 67 10.35 4.26 6.44
C THR A 67 10.20 5.55 5.64
N GLY A 68 8.96 5.95 5.32
CA GLY A 68 8.64 7.16 4.57
C GLY A 68 7.27 7.74 4.91
N VAL A 69 6.94 8.87 4.28
CA VAL A 69 5.73 9.68 4.55
C VAL A 69 4.51 9.11 3.83
N GLY A 70 4.10 7.90 4.21
CA GLY A 70 3.09 7.08 3.55
C GLY A 70 3.69 6.20 2.46
N SER A 71 2.93 5.20 2.00
CA SER A 71 3.39 4.32 0.91
C SER A 71 3.66 5.06 -0.40
N ASP A 72 2.98 6.19 -0.66
CA ASP A 72 3.22 7.01 -1.85
C ASP A 72 4.67 7.53 -1.90
N ASP A 73 5.18 8.05 -0.77
CA ASP A 73 6.57 8.50 -0.66
C ASP A 73 7.54 7.33 -0.80
N VAL A 74 7.25 6.22 -0.13
CA VAL A 74 8.07 4.99 -0.21
C VAL A 74 8.16 4.47 -1.64
N LEU A 75 7.02 4.39 -2.34
CA LEU A 75 6.96 3.95 -3.74
C LEU A 75 7.67 4.93 -4.67
N ALA A 76 7.43 6.24 -4.52
CA ALA A 76 8.11 7.26 -5.35
C ALA A 76 9.64 7.19 -5.21
N ILE A 77 10.15 7.03 -3.97
CA ILE A 77 11.59 6.83 -3.72
C ILE A 77 12.07 5.50 -4.32
N ALA A 78 11.29 4.41 -4.23
CA ALA A 78 11.65 3.14 -4.85
C ALA A 78 11.73 3.24 -6.39
N PHE A 79 10.76 3.92 -7.03
CA PHE A 79 10.79 4.20 -8.47
C PHE A 79 12.05 4.97 -8.87
N LEU A 80 12.35 6.05 -8.16
CA LEU A 80 13.55 6.86 -8.40
C LEU A 80 14.85 6.08 -8.17
N THR A 81 14.84 5.14 -7.22
CA THR A 81 16.03 4.36 -6.88
C THR A 81 16.30 3.24 -7.89
N PHE A 82 15.27 2.50 -8.31
CA PHE A 82 15.46 1.23 -9.00
C PHE A 82 15.19 1.28 -10.50
N PHE A 83 14.35 2.21 -10.98
CA PHE A 83 13.82 2.16 -12.33
C PHE A 83 14.49 3.18 -13.28
N ASN A 84 15.81 3.19 -13.32
CA ASN A 84 16.63 4.13 -14.11
C ASN A 84 17.42 3.48 -15.23
N SER A 85 17.09 2.25 -15.62
CA SER A 85 17.82 1.49 -16.64
C SER A 85 17.55 1.96 -18.09
N GLY A 86 16.53 2.79 -18.29
CA GLY A 86 16.02 3.18 -19.62
C GLY A 86 15.15 2.11 -20.30
N LYS A 87 14.97 0.93 -19.68
CA LYS A 87 14.01 -0.10 -20.12
C LYS A 87 12.64 0.15 -19.51
N PRO A 88 11.55 -0.24 -20.20
CA PRO A 88 10.21 -0.06 -19.65
C PRO A 88 10.01 -0.90 -18.37
N ILE A 89 9.41 -0.30 -17.36
CA ILE A 89 8.89 -1.04 -16.20
C ILE A 89 7.48 -1.56 -16.50
N LEU A 90 7.08 -2.63 -15.81
CA LEU A 90 5.79 -3.28 -16.02
C LEU A 90 4.90 -3.14 -14.80
N PHE A 91 3.65 -2.72 -15.02
CA PHE A 91 2.56 -2.78 -14.04
C PHE A 91 1.22 -2.88 -14.78
N PRO A 92 0.16 -3.50 -14.19
CA PRO A 92 -1.08 -3.75 -14.91
C PRO A 92 -1.79 -2.47 -15.37
N ASP A 93 -2.61 -2.59 -16.43
CA ASP A 93 -3.37 -1.47 -17.00
C ASP A 93 -4.43 -0.91 -16.04
N ILE A 94 -5.01 -1.78 -15.20
CA ILE A 94 -5.97 -1.40 -14.15
C ILE A 94 -5.34 -1.69 -12.79
N THR A 95 -4.70 -0.66 -12.23
CA THR A 95 -4.02 -0.73 -10.92
C THR A 95 -4.01 0.64 -10.25
N TYR A 96 -3.18 0.83 -9.22
CA TYR A 96 -3.06 2.10 -8.52
C TYR A 96 -2.57 3.21 -9.47
N SER A 97 -3.38 4.25 -9.57
CA SER A 97 -3.26 5.30 -10.59
C SER A 97 -2.06 6.25 -10.41
N PHE A 98 -1.20 6.03 -9.43
CA PHE A 98 0.01 6.83 -9.24
C PHE A 98 1.26 6.18 -9.84
N TYR A 99 1.21 4.92 -10.27
CA TYR A 99 2.38 4.28 -10.88
C TYR A 99 2.78 4.95 -12.19
N ASP A 100 1.83 5.24 -13.07
CA ASP A 100 2.06 6.01 -14.30
C ASP A 100 2.46 7.47 -14.00
N VAL A 101 1.87 8.11 -12.99
CA VAL A 101 2.23 9.47 -12.57
C VAL A 101 3.69 9.57 -12.16
N TRP A 102 4.21 8.61 -11.36
CA TRP A 102 5.62 8.61 -10.98
C TRP A 102 6.52 8.23 -12.15
N ALA A 103 6.11 7.26 -12.98
CA ALA A 103 6.88 6.92 -14.18
C ALA A 103 7.02 8.12 -15.12
N GLU A 104 5.95 8.88 -15.36
CA GLU A 104 6.00 10.11 -16.17
C GLU A 104 6.84 11.21 -15.51
N LEU A 105 6.67 11.44 -14.20
CA LEU A 105 7.41 12.46 -13.46
C LEU A 105 8.92 12.22 -13.51
N PHE A 106 9.35 10.96 -13.38
CA PHE A 106 10.75 10.57 -13.37
C PHE A 106 11.28 10.18 -14.76
N GLN A 107 10.45 10.31 -15.82
CA GLN A 107 10.80 9.96 -17.20
C GLN A 107 11.21 8.48 -17.35
N ILE A 108 10.58 7.60 -16.61
CA ILE A 108 10.77 6.16 -16.68
C ILE A 108 9.83 5.60 -17.75
N PRO A 109 10.34 4.92 -18.79
CA PRO A 109 9.47 4.24 -19.73
C PRO A 109 8.69 3.13 -19.04
N TYR A 110 7.43 2.90 -19.45
CA TYR A 110 6.60 1.86 -18.87
C TYR A 110 5.68 1.21 -19.89
N GLU A 111 5.31 -0.03 -19.63
CA GLU A 111 4.28 -0.77 -20.34
C GLU A 111 3.22 -1.25 -19.34
N ARG A 112 1.98 -1.39 -19.82
CA ARG A 112 0.82 -1.73 -18.99
C ARG A 112 0.15 -2.97 -19.54
N PRO A 113 0.62 -4.18 -19.19
CA PRO A 113 -0.06 -5.43 -19.55
C PRO A 113 -1.52 -5.40 -19.10
N ALA A 114 -2.42 -5.82 -20.01
CA ALA A 114 -3.84 -5.86 -19.70
C ALA A 114 -4.15 -7.01 -18.74
N LEU A 115 -5.00 -6.73 -17.74
CA LEU A 115 -5.60 -7.79 -16.93
C LEU A 115 -6.54 -8.65 -17.78
N ASP A 116 -6.74 -9.90 -17.39
CA ASP A 116 -7.74 -10.75 -18.01
C ASP A 116 -9.17 -10.38 -17.62
N ASP A 117 -10.16 -11.10 -18.15
CA ASP A 117 -11.59 -10.86 -17.87
C ASP A 117 -11.98 -11.06 -16.40
N ALA A 118 -11.15 -11.76 -15.62
CA ALA A 118 -11.30 -11.95 -14.17
C ALA A 118 -10.49 -10.93 -13.35
N PHE A 119 -9.87 -9.94 -14.01
CA PHE A 119 -8.94 -8.97 -13.44
C PHE A 119 -7.68 -9.61 -12.82
N ALA A 120 -7.27 -10.77 -13.30
CA ALA A 120 -6.03 -11.42 -12.90
C ALA A 120 -4.86 -11.05 -13.83
N LEU A 121 -3.64 -11.12 -13.30
CA LEU A 121 -2.40 -10.98 -14.05
C LEU A 121 -2.10 -12.27 -14.81
N ARG A 122 -1.49 -12.15 -15.98
CA ARG A 122 -1.00 -13.29 -16.77
C ARG A 122 0.51 -13.35 -16.70
N LEU A 123 1.06 -14.50 -16.34
CA LEU A 123 2.50 -14.66 -16.10
C LEU A 123 3.33 -14.34 -17.35
N GLU A 124 2.85 -14.74 -18.53
CA GLU A 124 3.54 -14.52 -19.81
C GLU A 124 3.82 -13.05 -20.12
N ASP A 125 2.99 -12.13 -19.62
CA ASP A 125 3.15 -10.70 -19.82
C ASP A 125 4.32 -10.12 -18.99
N TYR A 126 4.80 -10.86 -18.00
CA TYR A 126 5.89 -10.44 -17.08
C TYR A 126 7.18 -11.23 -17.32
N GLN A 127 7.28 -12.03 -18.39
CA GLN A 127 8.47 -12.82 -18.75
C GLN A 127 9.34 -12.17 -19.85
N CYS A 128 9.00 -10.96 -20.26
CA CYS A 128 9.77 -10.20 -21.25
C CYS A 128 10.90 -9.38 -20.58
N GLU A 129 11.85 -8.90 -21.40
CA GLU A 129 12.89 -7.98 -20.94
C GLU A 129 12.26 -6.66 -20.47
N ASN A 130 12.60 -6.24 -19.24
CA ASN A 130 12.02 -5.05 -18.63
C ASN A 130 13.02 -4.33 -17.71
N GLY A 131 12.62 -3.15 -17.19
CA GLY A 131 13.40 -2.34 -16.26
C GLY A 131 13.02 -2.50 -14.80
N GLY A 132 11.99 -3.30 -14.50
CA GLY A 132 11.43 -3.55 -13.18
C GLY A 132 9.94 -3.82 -13.22
N ILE A 133 9.39 -4.35 -12.15
CA ILE A 133 7.98 -4.74 -12.06
C ILE A 133 7.35 -4.17 -10.81
N VAL A 134 6.10 -3.70 -10.92
CA VAL A 134 5.28 -3.28 -9.76
C VAL A 134 3.96 -4.03 -9.78
N ILE A 135 3.68 -4.75 -8.69
CA ILE A 135 2.44 -5.51 -8.50
C ILE A 135 1.80 -5.07 -7.18
N ALA A 136 0.60 -4.47 -7.26
CA ALA A 136 -0.22 -4.28 -6.07
C ALA A 136 -0.89 -5.62 -5.70
N ASN A 137 -0.70 -6.08 -4.46
CA ASN A 137 -1.22 -7.37 -4.01
C ASN A 137 -1.76 -7.34 -2.57
N PRO A 138 -3.07 -7.28 -2.37
CA PRO A 138 -4.15 -7.24 -3.39
C PRO A 138 -4.17 -5.97 -4.23
N ASN A 139 -4.59 -6.10 -5.50
CA ASN A 139 -4.64 -4.98 -6.44
C ASN A 139 -5.76 -3.98 -6.09
N ALA A 140 -5.49 -2.72 -6.27
CA ALA A 140 -6.50 -1.65 -6.24
C ALA A 140 -6.62 -1.03 -7.64
N PRO A 141 -7.83 -0.92 -8.23
CA PRO A 141 -9.15 -0.98 -7.58
C PRO A 141 -9.83 -2.35 -7.62
N THR A 142 -9.25 -3.38 -8.22
CA THR A 142 -9.95 -4.65 -8.50
C THR A 142 -10.22 -5.47 -7.22
N GLY A 143 -9.39 -5.33 -6.20
CA GLY A 143 -9.44 -6.09 -4.96
C GLY A 143 -8.85 -7.51 -5.08
N ILE A 144 -8.41 -7.92 -6.24
CA ILE A 144 -7.92 -9.28 -6.52
C ILE A 144 -6.50 -9.46 -5.97
N ARG A 145 -6.29 -10.58 -5.30
CA ARG A 145 -4.98 -11.02 -4.81
C ARG A 145 -4.42 -12.09 -5.73
N GLN A 146 -3.18 -11.95 -6.15
CA GLN A 146 -2.43 -13.02 -6.81
C GLN A 146 -1.93 -14.03 -5.78
N SER A 147 -1.75 -15.29 -6.21
CA SER A 147 -1.21 -16.32 -5.36
C SER A 147 0.29 -16.16 -5.11
N GLU A 148 0.82 -16.80 -4.07
CA GLU A 148 2.24 -16.82 -3.81
C GLU A 148 3.02 -17.47 -4.96
N GLU A 149 2.50 -18.56 -5.53
CA GLU A 149 3.12 -19.25 -6.65
C GLU A 149 3.26 -18.34 -7.87
N PHE A 150 2.26 -17.50 -8.14
CA PHE A 150 2.32 -16.51 -9.20
C PHE A 150 3.42 -15.47 -8.94
N LEU A 151 3.47 -14.91 -7.71
CA LEU A 151 4.49 -13.94 -7.35
C LEU A 151 5.90 -14.53 -7.46
N ARG A 152 6.11 -15.76 -6.98
CA ARG A 152 7.37 -16.47 -7.12
C ARG A 152 7.76 -16.65 -8.60
N ALA A 153 6.84 -17.08 -9.44
CA ALA A 153 7.11 -17.26 -10.86
C ALA A 153 7.50 -15.94 -11.56
N VAL A 154 6.87 -14.82 -11.21
CA VAL A 154 7.27 -13.49 -11.72
C VAL A 154 8.66 -13.10 -11.24
N ILE A 155 8.97 -13.27 -9.95
CA ILE A 155 10.27 -12.93 -9.37
C ILE A 155 11.39 -13.77 -10.03
N GLU A 156 11.18 -15.08 -10.14
CA GLU A 156 12.14 -16.03 -10.71
C GLU A 156 12.39 -15.80 -12.21
N ALA A 157 11.37 -15.35 -12.95
CA ALA A 157 11.52 -14.96 -14.35
C ALA A 157 12.30 -13.65 -14.54
N ASN A 158 12.46 -12.85 -13.48
CA ASN A 158 13.04 -11.51 -13.52
C ASN A 158 14.18 -11.29 -12.51
N PRO A 159 15.20 -12.16 -12.44
CA PRO A 159 16.20 -12.15 -11.37
C PRO A 159 17.12 -10.92 -11.36
N ASN A 160 17.18 -10.17 -12.45
CA ASN A 160 18.11 -9.05 -12.64
C ASN A 160 17.46 -7.66 -12.48
N VAL A 161 16.17 -7.61 -12.16
CA VAL A 161 15.43 -6.36 -11.94
C VAL A 161 14.67 -6.42 -10.62
N VAL A 162 14.36 -5.26 -10.06
CA VAL A 162 13.60 -5.18 -8.80
C VAL A 162 12.11 -5.42 -9.09
N VAL A 163 11.50 -6.28 -8.26
CA VAL A 163 10.07 -6.52 -8.21
C VAL A 163 9.54 -5.86 -6.93
N ILE A 164 8.71 -4.83 -7.10
CA ILE A 164 8.01 -4.17 -5.99
C ILE A 164 6.63 -4.82 -5.83
N ILE A 165 6.35 -5.30 -4.62
CA ILE A 165 5.03 -5.80 -4.23
C ILE A 165 4.40 -4.77 -3.30
N ASP A 166 3.39 -4.04 -3.82
CA ASP A 166 2.65 -3.04 -3.06
C ASP A 166 1.52 -3.71 -2.28
N GLU A 167 1.70 -3.79 -0.98
CA GLU A 167 0.82 -4.44 -0.02
C GLU A 167 -0.03 -3.45 0.79
N ALA A 168 -0.46 -2.36 0.20
CA ALA A 168 -1.30 -1.38 0.90
C ALA A 168 -2.57 -1.99 1.53
N TYR A 169 -3.02 -3.15 1.04
CA TYR A 169 -4.24 -3.84 1.49
C TYR A 169 -4.00 -5.28 1.98
N ALA A 170 -2.78 -5.75 2.08
CA ALA A 170 -2.44 -7.14 2.40
C ALA A 170 -3.03 -7.61 3.74
N ASP A 171 -3.09 -6.75 4.74
CA ASP A 171 -3.63 -7.04 6.06
C ASP A 171 -5.10 -7.54 6.04
N PHE A 172 -5.87 -7.21 5.00
CA PHE A 172 -7.25 -7.69 4.81
C PHE A 172 -7.35 -9.00 4.03
N SER A 173 -6.24 -9.48 3.49
CA SER A 173 -6.18 -10.64 2.60
C SER A 173 -5.79 -11.95 3.29
N GLY A 174 -5.26 -11.86 4.52
CA GLY A 174 -4.70 -13.01 5.23
C GLY A 174 -3.39 -13.56 4.63
N TYR A 175 -2.73 -12.79 3.75
CA TYR A 175 -1.47 -13.16 3.12
C TYR A 175 -0.55 -11.94 3.02
N THR A 176 0.75 -12.17 3.12
CA THR A 176 1.80 -11.19 2.80
C THR A 176 2.95 -11.85 2.06
N ALA A 177 3.56 -11.14 1.14
CA ALA A 177 4.76 -11.54 0.42
C ALA A 177 6.06 -11.29 1.21
N LEU A 178 5.99 -10.83 2.45
CA LEU A 178 7.18 -10.56 3.28
C LEU A 178 8.15 -11.75 3.38
N PRO A 179 7.71 -13.02 3.50
CA PRO A 179 8.63 -14.15 3.50
C PRO A 179 9.51 -14.26 2.24
N LEU A 180 9.04 -13.74 1.10
CA LEU A 180 9.80 -13.77 -0.16
C LEU A 180 11.05 -12.88 -0.11
N VAL A 181 11.09 -11.90 0.78
CA VAL A 181 12.27 -11.00 0.97
C VAL A 181 13.50 -11.78 1.46
N ASP A 182 13.31 -12.83 2.24
CA ASP A 182 14.40 -13.67 2.72
C ASP A 182 14.90 -14.66 1.65
N GLU A 183 14.07 -14.96 0.66
CA GLU A 183 14.36 -15.93 -0.38
C GLU A 183 14.93 -15.28 -1.65
N TYR A 184 14.54 -14.03 -1.94
CA TYR A 184 14.89 -13.33 -3.19
C TYR A 184 15.54 -11.97 -2.91
N GLU A 185 16.73 -11.74 -3.48
CA GLU A 185 17.49 -10.48 -3.28
C GLU A 185 16.87 -9.28 -4.02
N ASN A 186 15.96 -9.50 -4.96
CA ASN A 186 15.38 -8.47 -5.83
C ASN A 186 13.94 -8.08 -5.50
N VAL A 187 13.44 -8.45 -4.33
CA VAL A 187 12.07 -8.14 -3.88
C VAL A 187 12.07 -6.99 -2.89
N VAL A 188 11.13 -6.08 -3.07
CA VAL A 188 10.78 -5.03 -2.10
C VAL A 188 9.27 -5.09 -1.85
N VAL A 189 8.87 -5.28 -0.60
CA VAL A 189 7.47 -5.25 -0.17
C VAL A 189 7.18 -3.91 0.48
N VAL A 190 6.15 -3.20 0.00
CA VAL A 190 5.75 -1.88 0.50
C VAL A 190 4.41 -1.98 1.23
N GLN A 191 4.33 -1.42 2.43
CA GLN A 191 3.11 -1.41 3.25
C GLN A 191 2.81 -0.03 3.81
N THR A 192 1.61 0.17 4.37
CA THR A 192 1.14 1.45 4.88
C THR A 192 0.34 1.30 6.17
N PHE A 193 0.40 2.30 7.03
CA PHE A 193 -0.47 2.43 8.20
C PHE A 193 -1.83 3.08 7.87
N SER A 194 -1.99 3.57 6.64
CA SER A 194 -3.17 4.35 6.22
C SER A 194 -4.46 3.55 6.22
N LYS A 195 -4.40 2.24 6.03
CA LYS A 195 -5.57 1.38 5.83
C LYS A 195 -5.91 0.58 7.09
N SER A 196 -5.22 -0.50 7.34
CA SER A 196 -5.52 -1.43 8.44
C SER A 196 -5.29 -0.84 9.83
N ARG A 197 -4.29 0.05 9.99
CA ARG A 197 -3.95 0.67 11.28
C ARG A 197 -4.65 2.00 11.54
N SER A 198 -5.59 2.42 10.66
CA SER A 198 -6.42 3.63 10.86
C SER A 198 -5.63 4.94 10.97
N MET A 199 -4.45 5.03 10.35
CA MET A 199 -3.52 6.15 10.53
C MET A 199 -3.23 6.91 9.22
N ALA A 200 -4.21 7.00 8.31
CA ALA A 200 -4.05 7.70 7.03
C ALA A 200 -3.56 9.15 7.21
N GLY A 201 -4.05 9.85 8.23
CA GLY A 201 -3.66 11.23 8.55
C GLY A 201 -2.23 11.38 9.09
N MET A 202 -1.62 10.30 9.59
CA MET A 202 -0.24 10.33 10.13
C MET A 202 0.84 10.11 9.09
N ARG A 203 0.45 9.70 7.87
CA ARG A 203 1.37 9.51 6.75
C ARG A 203 2.56 8.62 7.12
N ILE A 204 2.31 7.35 7.43
CA ILE A 204 3.35 6.36 7.74
C ILE A 204 3.28 5.25 6.69
N GLY A 205 4.38 5.04 5.98
CA GLY A 205 4.62 3.91 5.09
C GLY A 205 5.98 3.30 5.35
N HIS A 206 6.16 2.06 4.91
CA HIS A 206 7.45 1.39 5.02
C HIS A 206 7.67 0.41 3.86
N ALA A 207 8.92 0.09 3.63
CA ALA A 207 9.32 -1.00 2.76
C ALA A 207 10.21 -1.99 3.52
N ILE A 208 10.12 -3.26 3.16
CA ILE A 208 11.00 -4.33 3.63
C ILE A 208 11.61 -5.00 2.41
N GLY A 209 12.92 -5.21 2.44
CA GLY A 209 13.67 -5.77 1.32
C GLY A 209 15.08 -6.19 1.73
N ASN A 210 15.83 -6.69 0.77
CA ASN A 210 17.26 -6.98 0.97
C ASN A 210 18.01 -5.73 1.43
N THR A 211 19.00 -5.88 2.31
CA THR A 211 19.77 -4.76 2.90
C THR A 211 20.42 -3.84 1.86
N LYS A 212 20.85 -4.39 0.72
CA LYS A 212 21.42 -3.60 -0.39
C LYS A 212 20.36 -2.68 -1.03
N LEU A 213 19.12 -3.19 -1.21
CA LEU A 213 18.02 -2.41 -1.79
C LEU A 213 17.56 -1.32 -0.81
N ILE A 214 17.41 -1.66 0.46
CA ILE A 214 17.03 -0.70 1.51
C ILE A 214 18.09 0.37 1.69
N LYS A 215 19.39 -0.01 1.64
CA LYS A 215 20.47 0.98 1.65
C LYS A 215 20.37 1.94 0.47
N ALA A 216 20.13 1.45 -0.74
CA ALA A 216 20.02 2.29 -1.93
C ALA A 216 18.83 3.27 -1.81
N MET A 217 17.67 2.83 -1.31
CA MET A 217 16.53 3.72 -1.02
C MET A 217 16.90 4.80 0.02
N ASN A 218 17.63 4.44 1.07
CA ASN A 218 18.09 5.40 2.06
C ASN A 218 19.08 6.42 1.47
N ASP A 219 20.02 6.00 0.62
CA ASP A 219 20.97 6.89 -0.04
C ASP A 219 20.25 7.95 -0.91
N VAL A 220 19.21 7.53 -1.66
CA VAL A 220 18.35 8.43 -2.45
C VAL A 220 17.57 9.36 -1.54
N ARG A 221 16.91 8.84 -0.50
CA ARG A 221 16.15 9.64 0.47
C ARG A 221 17.02 10.73 1.11
N TYR A 222 18.21 10.39 1.59
CA TYR A 222 19.12 11.36 2.20
C TYR A 222 19.58 12.45 1.23
N SER A 223 19.63 12.15 -0.07
CA SER A 223 19.93 13.12 -1.10
C SER A 223 18.75 14.03 -1.45
N PHE A 224 17.51 13.57 -1.20
CA PHE A 224 16.28 14.27 -1.56
C PHE A 224 15.63 14.99 -0.35
N ASN A 225 15.41 14.27 0.76
CA ASN A 225 14.83 14.78 2.01
C ASN A 225 15.35 13.99 3.21
N SER A 226 16.25 14.58 4.00
CA SER A 226 16.90 13.88 5.11
C SER A 226 16.01 13.62 6.32
N TYR A 227 14.91 14.39 6.49
CA TYR A 227 14.06 14.37 7.69
C TYR A 227 12.57 14.22 7.32
N PRO A 228 12.16 13.17 6.58
CA PRO A 228 10.79 13.08 6.09
C PRO A 228 9.77 12.79 7.18
N MET A 229 10.11 11.97 8.18
CA MET A 229 9.21 11.52 9.24
C MET A 229 9.20 12.50 10.41
N THR A 230 8.00 12.89 10.87
CA THR A 230 7.89 13.73 12.07
C THR A 230 8.10 12.92 13.35
N ARG A 231 8.57 13.55 14.43
CA ARG A 231 8.65 12.93 15.76
C ARG A 231 7.33 12.30 16.19
N LEU A 232 6.23 13.02 15.91
CA LEU A 232 4.89 12.57 16.26
C LEU A 232 4.50 11.32 15.48
N SER A 233 4.73 11.29 14.15
CA SER A 233 4.45 10.11 13.33
C SER A 233 5.24 8.89 13.80
N VAL A 234 6.52 9.05 14.15
CA VAL A 234 7.35 7.95 14.68
C VAL A 234 6.77 7.43 15.99
N ALA A 235 6.51 8.32 16.97
CA ALA A 235 5.99 7.92 18.29
C ALA A 235 4.62 7.21 18.19
N LEU A 236 3.71 7.75 17.38
CA LEU A 236 2.38 7.16 17.20
C LEU A 236 2.43 5.88 16.37
N GLY A 237 3.36 5.76 15.42
CA GLY A 237 3.60 4.54 14.65
C GLY A 237 4.07 3.39 15.55
N VAL A 238 5.02 3.63 16.43
CA VAL A 238 5.48 2.65 17.45
C VAL A 238 4.33 2.21 18.34
N ALA A 239 3.51 3.16 18.83
CA ALA A 239 2.34 2.85 19.65
C ALA A 239 1.32 1.98 18.91
N ALA A 240 1.07 2.26 17.63
CA ALA A 240 0.16 1.45 16.81
C ALA A 240 0.67 0.03 16.57
N LEU A 241 1.98 -0.17 16.44
CA LEU A 241 2.58 -1.51 16.29
C LEU A 241 2.50 -2.31 17.60
N SER A 242 2.54 -1.66 18.75
CA SER A 242 2.50 -2.33 20.06
C SER A 242 1.11 -2.87 20.43
N ASP A 243 0.04 -2.56 19.67
CA ASP A 243 -1.33 -2.97 19.95
C ASP A 243 -1.85 -3.96 18.90
N GLN A 244 -1.28 -5.14 18.90
CA GLN A 244 -1.58 -6.17 17.92
C GLN A 244 -3.02 -6.72 18.07
N ASP A 245 -3.51 -6.86 19.29
CA ASP A 245 -4.86 -7.38 19.57
C ASP A 245 -5.94 -6.47 18.95
N TYR A 246 -5.81 -5.15 19.14
CA TYR A 246 -6.73 -4.18 18.53
C TYR A 246 -6.66 -4.21 17.01
N PHE A 247 -5.45 -4.29 16.45
CA PHE A 247 -5.24 -4.40 15.01
C PHE A 247 -5.94 -5.64 14.43
N GLU A 248 -5.76 -6.81 15.05
CA GLU A 248 -6.36 -8.07 14.60
C GLU A 248 -7.89 -8.03 14.73
N GLU A 249 -8.41 -7.52 15.86
CA GLU A 249 -9.84 -7.40 16.09
C GLU A 249 -10.52 -6.51 15.03
N THR A 250 -9.97 -5.31 14.78
CA THR A 250 -10.56 -4.36 13.83
C THR A 250 -10.45 -4.84 12.39
N THR A 251 -9.32 -5.44 12.01
CA THR A 251 -9.13 -6.05 10.69
C THR A 251 -10.11 -7.19 10.46
N ALA A 252 -10.30 -8.08 11.43
CA ALA A 252 -11.28 -9.17 11.35
C ALA A 252 -12.71 -8.64 11.19
N LYS A 253 -13.10 -7.57 11.90
CA LYS A 253 -14.42 -6.93 11.75
C LYS A 253 -14.62 -6.36 10.33
N ILE A 254 -13.61 -5.77 9.73
CA ILE A 254 -13.66 -5.26 8.37
C ILE A 254 -13.83 -6.41 7.38
N VAL A 255 -13.05 -7.46 7.51
CA VAL A 255 -13.15 -8.67 6.68
C VAL A 255 -14.55 -9.29 6.78
N ALA A 256 -15.06 -9.49 7.98
CA ALA A 256 -16.41 -10.02 8.20
C ALA A 256 -17.49 -9.13 7.57
N THR A 257 -17.33 -7.81 7.65
CA THR A 257 -18.26 -6.86 7.02
C THR A 257 -18.17 -6.93 5.50
N ARG A 258 -16.96 -7.04 4.94
CA ARG A 258 -16.77 -7.25 3.49
C ARG A 258 -17.51 -8.49 3.00
N GLU A 259 -17.34 -9.63 3.66
CA GLU A 259 -17.99 -10.88 3.24
C GLU A 259 -19.53 -10.79 3.32
N ARG A 260 -20.06 -10.21 4.38
CA ARG A 260 -21.50 -9.93 4.48
C ARG A 260 -21.99 -8.97 3.39
N THR A 261 -21.20 -7.95 3.04
CA THR A 261 -21.52 -7.00 1.98
C THR A 261 -21.51 -7.66 0.60
N LYS A 262 -20.54 -8.54 0.31
CA LYS A 262 -20.50 -9.34 -0.92
C LYS A 262 -21.80 -10.13 -1.09
N GLN A 263 -22.26 -10.81 -0.03
CA GLN A 263 -23.50 -11.58 -0.05
C GLN A 263 -24.71 -10.68 -0.36
N ALA A 264 -24.86 -9.55 0.32
CA ALA A 264 -25.96 -8.61 0.09
C ALA A 264 -25.93 -8.00 -1.32
N LEU A 265 -24.74 -7.66 -1.84
CA LEU A 265 -24.60 -7.16 -3.21
C LEU A 265 -24.98 -8.21 -4.25
N THR A 266 -24.64 -9.47 -4.03
CA THR A 266 -25.07 -10.57 -4.91
C THR A 266 -26.59 -10.69 -4.98
N GLU A 267 -27.28 -10.61 -3.84
CA GLU A 267 -28.75 -10.63 -3.76
C GLU A 267 -29.39 -9.45 -4.51
N LEU A 268 -28.71 -8.29 -4.56
CA LEU A 268 -29.12 -7.11 -5.29
C LEU A 268 -28.76 -7.14 -6.79
N GLY A 269 -28.12 -8.19 -7.29
CA GLY A 269 -27.78 -8.36 -8.69
C GLY A 269 -26.46 -7.73 -9.14
N PHE A 270 -25.59 -7.37 -8.20
CA PHE A 270 -24.22 -6.94 -8.52
C PHE A 270 -23.33 -8.13 -8.84
N THR A 271 -22.30 -7.85 -9.67
CA THR A 271 -21.20 -8.76 -9.97
C THR A 271 -19.88 -8.10 -9.60
N PHE A 272 -18.96 -8.87 -9.04
CA PHE A 272 -17.65 -8.39 -8.57
C PHE A 272 -16.68 -9.57 -8.50
N GLY A 273 -15.37 -9.28 -8.54
CA GLY A 273 -14.32 -10.24 -8.22
C GLY A 273 -14.27 -10.54 -6.73
N ASP A 274 -13.53 -11.59 -6.35
CA ASP A 274 -13.33 -11.95 -4.93
C ASP A 274 -12.37 -10.97 -4.26
N SER A 275 -12.91 -9.84 -3.79
CA SER A 275 -12.11 -8.80 -3.15
C SER A 275 -11.48 -9.30 -1.85
N MET A 276 -10.15 -9.08 -1.72
CA MET A 276 -9.34 -9.33 -0.54
C MET A 276 -8.87 -8.04 0.15
N THR A 277 -9.62 -6.93 -0.05
CA THR A 277 -9.32 -5.60 0.48
C THR A 277 -10.41 -5.11 1.44
N ASN A 278 -10.40 -3.84 1.83
CA ASN A 278 -11.48 -3.19 2.56
C ASN A 278 -12.49 -2.47 1.64
N PHE A 279 -12.53 -2.81 0.36
CA PHE A 279 -13.47 -2.30 -0.64
C PHE A 279 -13.91 -3.42 -1.60
N ILE A 280 -14.96 -3.17 -2.39
CA ILE A 280 -15.48 -4.10 -3.39
C ILE A 280 -15.60 -3.36 -4.71
N PHE A 281 -15.00 -3.89 -5.78
CA PHE A 281 -15.10 -3.37 -7.14
C PHE A 281 -16.25 -4.06 -7.85
N ALA A 282 -17.42 -3.42 -7.85
CA ALA A 282 -18.66 -4.04 -8.27
C ALA A 282 -19.30 -3.35 -9.50
N THR A 283 -19.96 -4.14 -10.33
CA THR A 283 -20.80 -3.68 -11.45
C THR A 283 -22.21 -4.22 -11.28
N HIS A 284 -23.19 -3.54 -11.90
CA HIS A 284 -24.58 -4.01 -11.89
C HIS A 284 -25.05 -4.23 -13.33
N LYS A 285 -25.82 -5.32 -13.57
CA LYS A 285 -26.22 -5.74 -14.92
C LYS A 285 -27.04 -4.70 -15.70
N THR A 286 -27.88 -3.93 -15.01
CA THR A 286 -28.85 -3.01 -15.63
C THR A 286 -28.69 -1.57 -15.20
N VAL A 287 -27.94 -1.27 -14.12
CA VAL A 287 -27.74 0.08 -13.64
C VAL A 287 -26.33 0.54 -13.99
N PRO A 288 -26.16 1.58 -14.82
CA PRO A 288 -24.82 2.10 -15.16
C PRO A 288 -24.05 2.60 -13.95
N ALA A 289 -22.75 2.35 -13.90
CA ALA A 289 -21.86 2.77 -12.81
C ALA A 289 -21.91 4.29 -12.55
N THR A 290 -22.03 5.09 -13.59
CA THR A 290 -22.20 6.55 -13.48
C THR A 290 -23.48 6.95 -12.73
N HIS A 291 -24.56 6.20 -12.90
CA HIS A 291 -25.81 6.45 -12.17
C HIS A 291 -25.67 6.11 -10.69
N LEU A 292 -25.07 4.95 -10.38
CA LEU A 292 -24.77 4.54 -9.01
C LEU A 292 -23.88 5.55 -8.30
N PHE A 293 -22.81 5.98 -8.97
CA PHE A 293 -21.88 6.98 -8.45
C PHE A 293 -22.59 8.32 -8.14
N LEU A 294 -23.39 8.82 -9.04
CA LEU A 294 -24.15 10.07 -8.85
C LEU A 294 -25.20 9.93 -7.75
N SER A 295 -25.87 8.77 -7.64
CA SER A 295 -26.83 8.50 -6.57
C SER A 295 -26.17 8.52 -5.19
N LEU A 296 -25.00 7.90 -5.05
CA LEU A 296 -24.26 7.89 -3.78
C LEU A 296 -23.78 9.29 -3.34
N ILE A 297 -23.50 10.19 -4.29
CA ILE A 297 -23.16 11.59 -3.98
C ILE A 297 -24.36 12.35 -3.40
N HIS A 298 -25.60 11.97 -3.75
CA HIS A 298 -26.82 12.64 -3.29
C HIS A 298 -27.40 12.08 -1.99
N ILE A 299 -26.94 10.93 -1.55
CA ILE A 299 -27.41 10.26 -0.32
C ILE A 299 -26.57 10.68 0.90
N SER A 300 -25.41 11.29 0.67
CA SER A 300 -24.48 11.75 1.71
C SER A 300 -24.72 13.20 2.13
#